data_ed6294b6f6aa305480e36613aa443e80
#
_entry.id   ed6294b6f6aa305480e36613aa443e80
#
_cell.length_a   1.000
_cell.length_b   1.000
_cell.length_c   1.000
_cell.angle_alpha   90.00
_cell.angle_beta   90.00
_cell.angle_gamma   90.00
#
_symmetry.space_group_name_H-M   'P 1'
#
loop_
_entity.id
_entity.type
_entity.pdbx_description
1 polymer ?
#
loop_
_entity_poly.entity_id
_entity_poly.type
_entity_poly.pdbx_seq_one_letter_code
_entity_poly.pdbx_strand_id
1 'polypeptide(L)'
;MIAVSDGVPDARIAPVDPLARAQRRALRALTRTGLGYGDAAGDPVLRDVLAGFVNHARGLSCSAEEVVLTRGSQGALSLFALAMLEPGDVIAAEHPGYAPAWRAFRLARAEVVHVPVDAEGLRTDELEAHARRLKGRLKAVYVTPHHQYPTTVAMSAERRMHLRRICESHRLYIVEDDYDYEYHFEGAPLLPLSATKDLSSRCVYIASLSKLIAPALRLGYIIADRSVVARLRSVRELLDRQGDVVLERAVAELIEDGEVQRHARRARQLYRERRDHLLEQLASRPPLCAALACDPPGGGLALWLRLRGVTSEELVRRAHARDLTLTPGSAHVADGSLPAFRFGFAAHTTEELSAICDTLEACLKPDAGAKRR
;
A
#
# COMPACT_ATOMS: atom_id res chain seq x y z
N MET A 1 11.15 -6.48 -22.93
CA MET A 1 10.21 -7.10 -21.97
C MET A 1 9.50 -5.99 -21.19
N ILE A 2 8.18 -5.90 -21.27
CA ILE A 2 7.37 -4.93 -20.52
C ILE A 2 6.89 -5.61 -19.24
N ALA A 3 7.04 -4.95 -18.09
CA ALA A 3 6.58 -5.48 -16.81
C ALA A 3 5.33 -4.70 -16.34
N VAL A 4 4.19 -5.36 -16.28
CA VAL A 4 3.00 -4.81 -15.64
C VAL A 4 3.12 -5.04 -14.14
N SER A 5 3.39 -3.95 -13.43
CA SER A 5 3.56 -3.98 -11.97
C SER A 5 2.23 -4.07 -11.24
N ASP A 6 2.29 -4.38 -9.95
CA ASP A 6 1.11 -4.43 -9.07
C ASP A 6 0.66 -3.03 -8.56
N GLY A 7 0.95 -1.96 -9.30
CA GLY A 7 0.60 -0.58 -8.91
C GLY A 7 1.82 0.20 -8.38
N VAL A 8 2.83 0.37 -9.24
CA VAL A 8 3.97 1.26 -9.02
C VAL A 8 3.68 2.61 -9.69
N PRO A 9 4.03 3.75 -9.07
CA PRO A 9 3.91 5.05 -9.72
C PRO A 9 4.89 5.21 -10.89
N ASP A 10 4.62 6.14 -11.77
CA ASP A 10 5.52 6.46 -12.89
C ASP A 10 6.75 7.24 -12.40
N ALA A 11 7.90 6.59 -12.42
CA ALA A 11 9.16 7.21 -12.02
C ALA A 11 9.58 8.38 -12.93
N ARG A 12 9.07 8.45 -14.17
CA ARG A 12 9.38 9.51 -15.15
C ARG A 12 8.83 10.88 -14.74
N ILE A 13 7.77 10.90 -13.93
CA ILE A 13 7.14 12.15 -13.45
C ILE A 13 7.62 12.56 -12.06
N ALA A 14 8.52 11.79 -11.44
CA ALA A 14 9.03 12.10 -10.10
C ALA A 14 9.66 13.51 -10.07
N PRO A 15 9.51 14.25 -8.95
CA PRO A 15 10.01 15.63 -8.82
C PRO A 15 11.53 15.64 -8.56
N VAL A 16 12.33 15.12 -9.52
CA VAL A 16 13.78 14.91 -9.35
C VAL A 16 14.54 16.21 -9.09
N ASP A 17 14.29 17.24 -9.89
CA ASP A 17 15.01 18.52 -9.74
C ASP A 17 14.70 19.23 -8.41
N PRO A 18 13.44 19.38 -7.97
CA PRO A 18 13.14 19.88 -6.64
C PRO A 18 13.81 19.06 -5.53
N LEU A 19 13.77 17.73 -5.61
CA LEU A 19 14.39 16.84 -4.63
C LEU A 19 15.91 17.03 -4.58
N ALA A 20 16.59 17.07 -5.72
CA ALA A 20 18.03 17.26 -5.78
C ALA A 20 18.47 18.62 -5.19
N ARG A 21 17.69 19.68 -5.44
CA ARG A 21 17.93 21.00 -4.83
C ARG A 21 17.74 20.96 -3.31
N ALA A 22 16.66 20.35 -2.84
CA ALA A 22 16.36 20.21 -1.42
C ALA A 22 17.44 19.37 -0.70
N GLN A 23 17.87 18.23 -1.26
CA GLN A 23 18.96 17.42 -0.69
C GLN A 23 20.28 18.21 -0.57
N ARG A 24 20.61 19.02 -1.57
CA ARG A 24 21.81 19.88 -1.51
C ARG A 24 21.72 20.92 -0.40
N ARG A 25 20.52 21.53 -0.21
CA ARG A 25 20.30 22.48 0.90
C ARG A 25 20.36 21.78 2.25
N ALA A 26 19.67 20.64 2.38
CA ALA A 26 19.68 19.83 3.59
C ALA A 26 21.09 19.42 4.01
N LEU A 27 21.91 18.92 3.08
CA LEU A 27 23.29 18.54 3.35
C LEU A 27 24.11 19.74 3.85
N ARG A 28 24.00 20.90 3.20
CA ARG A 28 24.71 22.14 3.63
C ARG A 28 24.23 22.65 4.98
N ALA A 29 22.95 22.53 5.30
CA ALA A 29 22.43 22.93 6.60
C ALA A 29 22.94 22.00 7.71
N LEU A 30 22.92 20.70 7.48
CA LEU A 30 23.36 19.69 8.45
C LEU A 30 24.88 19.76 8.72
N THR A 31 25.73 20.17 7.75
CA THR A 31 27.16 20.34 7.99
C THR A 31 27.46 21.46 9.00
N ARG A 32 26.58 22.46 9.15
CA ARG A 32 26.71 23.53 10.13
C ARG A 32 26.36 23.09 11.55
N THR A 33 25.52 22.12 11.73
CA THR A 33 25.06 21.57 13.02
C THR A 33 25.77 20.26 13.40
N GLY A 34 26.61 19.75 12.51
CA GLY A 34 27.29 18.47 12.63
C GLY A 34 26.50 17.33 11.98
N LEU A 35 27.19 16.47 11.21
CA LEU A 35 26.61 15.25 10.63
C LEU A 35 26.68 14.11 11.64
N GLY A 36 26.04 14.31 12.79
CA GLY A 36 25.99 13.32 13.86
C GLY A 36 24.81 12.34 13.73
N TYR A 37 24.73 11.43 14.69
CA TYR A 37 23.55 10.57 14.83
C TYR A 37 22.32 11.38 15.24
N GLY A 38 21.16 11.02 14.68
CA GLY A 38 19.86 11.63 14.96
C GLY A 38 18.97 10.80 15.88
N ASP A 39 17.71 11.19 15.95
CA ASP A 39 16.67 10.47 16.70
C ASP A 39 16.30 9.17 15.98
N ALA A 40 16.13 8.08 16.72
CA ALA A 40 15.65 6.81 16.21
C ALA A 40 14.23 6.88 15.60
N ALA A 41 13.39 7.83 16.05
CA ALA A 41 12.09 8.08 15.41
C ALA A 41 12.21 8.77 14.04
N GLY A 42 13.40 9.28 13.67
CA GLY A 42 13.66 10.03 12.44
C GLY A 42 13.81 11.53 12.66
N ASP A 43 14.13 12.27 11.60
CA ASP A 43 14.37 13.71 11.65
C ASP A 43 13.18 14.48 12.26
N PRO A 44 13.38 15.26 13.32
CA PRO A 44 12.29 15.93 14.02
C PRO A 44 11.56 16.96 13.16
N VAL A 45 12.23 17.58 12.19
CA VAL A 45 11.58 18.53 11.28
C VAL A 45 10.63 17.79 10.34
N LEU A 46 11.05 16.67 9.76
CA LEU A 46 10.15 15.90 8.90
C LEU A 46 8.96 15.33 9.70
N ARG A 47 9.19 14.90 10.94
CA ARG A 47 8.10 14.39 11.79
C ARG A 47 7.05 15.48 12.08
N ASP A 48 7.48 16.70 12.35
CA ASP A 48 6.57 17.84 12.59
C ASP A 48 5.81 18.23 11.32
N VAL A 49 6.52 18.38 10.22
CA VAL A 49 5.93 18.67 8.90
C VAL A 49 4.94 17.60 8.46
N LEU A 50 5.25 16.32 8.67
CA LEU A 50 4.34 15.21 8.36
C LEU A 50 3.10 15.24 9.24
N ALA A 51 3.23 15.51 10.53
CA ALA A 51 2.06 15.63 11.42
C ALA A 51 1.11 16.73 10.90
N GLY A 52 1.62 17.90 10.56
CA GLY A 52 0.84 18.98 9.95
C GLY A 52 0.18 18.56 8.62
N PHE A 53 0.96 17.92 7.74
CA PHE A 53 0.50 17.45 6.44
C PHE A 53 -0.64 16.44 6.54
N VAL A 54 -0.52 15.40 7.36
CA VAL A 54 -1.55 14.35 7.48
C VAL A 54 -2.78 14.84 8.24
N ASN A 55 -2.62 15.72 9.22
CA ASN A 55 -3.73 16.34 9.92
C ASN A 55 -4.60 17.15 8.96
N HIS A 56 -3.97 17.93 8.08
CA HIS A 56 -4.69 18.71 7.06
C HIS A 56 -5.26 17.84 5.94
N ALA A 57 -4.46 16.92 5.38
CA ALA A 57 -4.81 16.19 4.17
C ALA A 57 -5.69 14.95 4.43
N ARG A 58 -5.59 14.34 5.62
CA ARG A 58 -6.21 13.05 5.93
C ARG A 58 -7.11 13.09 7.17
N GLY A 59 -7.30 14.26 7.77
CA GLY A 59 -8.14 14.43 8.95
C GLY A 59 -7.63 13.72 10.20
N LEU A 60 -6.34 13.35 10.23
CA LEU A 60 -5.70 12.82 11.44
C LEU A 60 -5.57 13.92 12.49
N SER A 61 -5.26 13.53 13.73
CA SER A 61 -5.01 14.45 14.83
C SER A 61 -3.81 13.95 15.63
N CYS A 62 -2.62 14.12 15.06
CA CYS A 62 -1.36 13.66 15.65
C CYS A 62 -0.35 14.79 15.81
N SER A 63 0.61 14.58 16.69
CA SER A 63 1.79 15.43 16.92
C SER A 63 3.06 14.73 16.42
N ALA A 64 4.17 15.47 16.32
CA ALA A 64 5.46 14.92 15.92
C ALA A 64 5.93 13.75 16.81
N GLU A 65 5.55 13.71 18.08
CA GLU A 65 5.90 12.62 19.01
C GLU A 65 5.18 11.31 18.71
N GLU A 66 4.12 11.34 17.89
CA GLU A 66 3.35 10.18 17.47
C GLU A 66 3.79 9.66 16.11
N VAL A 67 4.80 10.28 15.47
CA VAL A 67 5.34 9.92 14.16
C VAL A 67 6.68 9.19 14.29
N VAL A 68 6.82 8.06 13.60
CA VAL A 68 8.10 7.34 13.41
C VAL A 68 8.36 7.19 11.92
N LEU A 69 9.48 7.70 11.44
CA LEU A 69 9.90 7.52 10.04
C LEU A 69 10.43 6.10 9.83
N THR A 70 10.22 5.54 8.64
CA THR A 70 10.58 4.16 8.33
C THR A 70 11.14 4.02 6.91
N ARG A 71 11.76 2.89 6.60
CA ARG A 71 12.21 2.55 5.24
C ARG A 71 11.04 2.02 4.38
N GLY A 72 10.07 2.91 4.11
CA GLY A 72 8.81 2.59 3.43
C GLY A 72 7.89 1.75 4.30
N SER A 73 6.70 1.40 3.77
CA SER A 73 5.70 0.59 4.49
C SER A 73 6.21 -0.79 4.88
N GLN A 74 7.06 -1.44 4.07
CA GLN A 74 7.63 -2.74 4.43
C GLN A 74 8.51 -2.67 5.68
N GLY A 75 9.32 -1.58 5.82
CA GLY A 75 10.08 -1.33 7.03
C GLY A 75 9.18 -1.03 8.24
N ALA A 76 8.07 -0.31 8.01
CA ALA A 76 7.06 -0.05 9.03
C ALA A 76 6.39 -1.34 9.55
N LEU A 77 5.98 -2.23 8.64
CA LEU A 77 5.37 -3.51 8.99
C LEU A 77 6.33 -4.41 9.78
N SER A 78 7.60 -4.49 9.36
CA SER A 78 8.62 -5.26 10.06
C SER A 78 8.91 -4.68 11.45
N LEU A 79 9.01 -3.36 11.55
CA LEU A 79 9.24 -2.66 12.82
C LEU A 79 8.06 -2.85 13.77
N PHE A 80 6.81 -2.72 13.30
CA PHE A 80 5.63 -3.01 14.08
C PHE A 80 5.65 -4.45 14.60
N ALA A 81 5.91 -5.42 13.72
CA ALA A 81 5.93 -6.82 14.09
C ALA A 81 6.94 -7.11 15.22
N LEU A 82 8.17 -6.62 15.08
CA LEU A 82 9.24 -6.84 16.05
C LEU A 82 9.02 -6.10 17.38
N ALA A 83 8.34 -4.95 17.35
CA ALA A 83 8.12 -4.14 18.55
C ALA A 83 6.85 -4.54 19.32
N MET A 84 5.82 -5.06 18.64
CA MET A 84 4.48 -5.19 19.20
C MET A 84 3.98 -6.63 19.30
N LEU A 85 4.59 -7.59 18.59
CA LEU A 85 4.21 -9.00 18.61
C LEU A 85 5.27 -9.84 19.29
N GLU A 86 4.83 -10.86 20.02
CA GLU A 86 5.67 -11.85 20.67
C GLU A 86 5.55 -13.21 19.95
N PRO A 87 6.53 -14.12 20.11
CA PRO A 87 6.42 -15.47 19.56
C PRO A 87 5.14 -16.18 20.02
N GLY A 88 4.32 -16.64 19.06
CA GLY A 88 3.04 -17.31 19.32
C GLY A 88 1.84 -16.36 19.42
N ASP A 89 2.04 -15.05 19.35
CA ASP A 89 0.94 -14.11 19.10
C ASP A 89 0.35 -14.34 17.71
N VAL A 90 -0.91 -13.96 17.53
CA VAL A 90 -1.63 -14.10 16.27
C VAL A 90 -1.97 -12.72 15.73
N ILE A 91 -1.79 -12.52 14.43
CA ILE A 91 -2.29 -11.36 13.70
C ILE A 91 -3.25 -11.81 12.60
N ALA A 92 -4.40 -11.17 12.50
CA ALA A 92 -5.32 -11.36 11.39
C ALA A 92 -4.90 -10.51 10.19
N ALA A 93 -5.01 -11.04 8.97
CA ALA A 93 -4.69 -10.32 7.75
C ALA A 93 -5.67 -10.66 6.65
N GLU A 94 -5.93 -9.69 5.78
CA GLU A 94 -6.80 -9.84 4.60
C GLU A 94 -6.34 -10.98 3.69
N HIS A 95 -7.31 -11.70 3.07
CA HIS A 95 -7.09 -12.77 2.12
C HIS A 95 -8.19 -12.77 1.02
N PRO A 96 -7.82 -12.61 -0.27
CA PRO A 96 -6.47 -12.36 -0.76
C PRO A 96 -5.88 -11.07 -0.18
N GLY A 97 -4.53 -10.97 -0.12
CA GLY A 97 -3.89 -9.86 0.58
C GLY A 97 -2.42 -9.62 0.20
N TYR A 98 -1.78 -8.75 0.96
CA TYR A 98 -0.40 -8.36 0.73
C TYR A 98 0.58 -9.35 1.39
N ALA A 99 1.02 -10.35 0.64
CA ALA A 99 1.89 -11.41 1.14
C ALA A 99 3.21 -10.92 1.79
N PRO A 100 3.84 -9.80 1.37
CA PRO A 100 5.00 -9.26 2.09
C PRO A 100 4.70 -8.81 3.52
N ALA A 101 3.47 -8.35 3.84
CA ALA A 101 3.06 -8.07 5.21
C ALA A 101 3.01 -9.34 6.05
N TRP A 102 2.42 -10.43 5.52
CA TRP A 102 2.37 -11.71 6.20
C TRP A 102 3.77 -12.25 6.54
N ARG A 103 4.73 -12.06 5.62
CA ARG A 103 6.14 -12.43 5.85
C ARG A 103 6.78 -11.57 6.94
N ALA A 104 6.48 -10.25 6.97
CA ALA A 104 6.98 -9.36 8.02
C ALA A 104 6.50 -9.78 9.41
N PHE A 105 5.22 -10.18 9.54
CA PHE A 105 4.69 -10.66 10.83
C PHE A 105 5.35 -11.98 11.28
N ARG A 106 5.62 -12.87 10.33
CA ARG A 106 6.34 -14.14 10.62
C ARG A 106 7.78 -13.92 11.06
N LEU A 107 8.44 -12.79 10.73
CA LEU A 107 9.77 -12.47 11.28
C LEU A 107 9.75 -12.33 12.81
N ALA A 108 8.67 -11.83 13.38
CA ALA A 108 8.45 -11.78 14.83
C ALA A 108 7.97 -13.12 15.42
N ARG A 109 7.95 -14.22 14.63
CA ARG A 109 7.39 -15.52 14.99
C ARG A 109 5.90 -15.47 15.36
N ALA A 110 5.17 -14.46 14.87
CA ALA A 110 3.72 -14.40 14.99
C ALA A 110 3.05 -15.35 13.99
N GLU A 111 1.92 -15.91 14.38
CA GLU A 111 1.04 -16.67 13.50
C GLU A 111 0.16 -15.70 12.71
N VAL A 112 -0.05 -15.97 11.42
CA VAL A 112 -0.95 -15.17 10.59
C VAL A 112 -2.22 -15.98 10.32
N VAL A 113 -3.38 -15.45 10.72
CA VAL A 113 -4.67 -15.99 10.33
C VAL A 113 -5.26 -15.15 9.21
N HIS A 114 -5.78 -15.83 8.21
CA HIS A 114 -6.30 -15.20 7.01
C HIS A 114 -7.80 -14.96 7.13
N VAL A 115 -8.24 -13.72 6.91
CA VAL A 115 -9.64 -13.33 6.95
C VAL A 115 -10.10 -12.98 5.54
N PRO A 116 -11.18 -13.59 5.02
CA PRO A 116 -11.65 -13.34 3.67
C PRO A 116 -12.02 -11.89 3.41
N VAL A 117 -11.88 -11.47 2.15
CA VAL A 117 -12.32 -10.17 1.62
C VAL A 117 -13.46 -10.40 0.63
N ASP A 118 -14.48 -9.57 0.71
CA ASP A 118 -15.60 -9.52 -0.23
C ASP A 118 -15.73 -8.12 -0.88
N ALA A 119 -16.87 -7.85 -1.52
CA ALA A 119 -17.13 -6.55 -2.18
C ALA A 119 -17.19 -5.35 -1.21
N GLU A 120 -17.25 -5.58 0.10
CA GLU A 120 -17.26 -4.54 1.13
C GLU A 120 -15.94 -4.47 1.94
N GLY A 121 -14.90 -5.21 1.52
CA GLY A 121 -13.61 -5.31 2.20
C GLY A 121 -13.52 -6.51 3.14
N LEU A 122 -12.71 -6.41 4.19
CA LEU A 122 -12.50 -7.49 5.17
C LEU A 122 -13.82 -7.99 5.75
N ARG A 123 -14.04 -9.30 5.79
CA ARG A 123 -15.18 -9.92 6.47
C ARG A 123 -15.02 -9.85 7.99
N THR A 124 -15.62 -8.83 8.57
CA THR A 124 -15.48 -8.54 10.00
C THR A 124 -16.20 -9.56 10.90
N ASP A 125 -17.19 -10.27 10.41
CA ASP A 125 -17.83 -11.41 11.08
C ASP A 125 -16.85 -12.59 11.30
N GLU A 126 -16.05 -12.90 10.29
CA GLU A 126 -14.97 -13.89 10.39
C GLU A 126 -13.85 -13.46 11.34
N LEU A 127 -13.48 -12.16 11.30
CA LEU A 127 -12.52 -11.60 12.26
C LEU A 127 -13.01 -11.76 13.70
N GLU A 128 -14.28 -11.47 13.96
CA GLU A 128 -14.89 -11.62 15.28
C GLU A 128 -14.88 -13.08 15.75
N ALA A 129 -15.20 -14.02 14.87
CA ALA A 129 -15.12 -15.45 15.14
C ALA A 129 -13.68 -15.88 15.53
N HIS A 130 -12.66 -15.37 14.81
CA HIS A 130 -11.27 -15.60 15.17
C HIS A 130 -10.92 -14.98 16.54
N ALA A 131 -11.34 -13.75 16.83
CA ALA A 131 -11.07 -13.09 18.10
C ALA A 131 -11.64 -13.87 19.29
N ARG A 132 -12.85 -14.38 19.16
CA ARG A 132 -13.51 -15.23 20.18
C ARG A 132 -12.78 -16.57 20.37
N ARG A 133 -12.37 -17.21 19.28
CA ARG A 133 -11.71 -18.53 19.31
C ARG A 133 -10.30 -18.46 19.89
N LEU A 134 -9.55 -17.42 19.55
CA LEU A 134 -8.13 -17.28 19.91
C LEU A 134 -7.89 -16.73 21.33
N LYS A 135 -8.93 -16.31 22.04
CA LYS A 135 -8.91 -15.96 23.47
C LYS A 135 -7.71 -15.13 23.93
N GLY A 136 -7.47 -13.97 23.30
CA GLY A 136 -6.39 -13.05 23.66
C GLY A 136 -5.03 -13.33 22.98
N ARG A 137 -4.87 -14.42 22.24
CA ARG A 137 -3.70 -14.63 21.37
C ARG A 137 -3.76 -13.72 20.13
N LEU A 138 -4.95 -13.41 19.62
CA LEU A 138 -5.10 -12.42 18.55
C LEU A 138 -4.74 -11.04 19.10
N LYS A 139 -3.73 -10.39 18.54
CA LYS A 139 -3.20 -9.09 19.01
C LYS A 139 -3.53 -7.95 18.06
N ALA A 140 -3.58 -8.23 16.77
CA ALA A 140 -3.78 -7.19 15.78
C ALA A 140 -4.55 -7.71 14.56
N VAL A 141 -5.07 -6.77 13.78
CA VAL A 141 -5.57 -6.98 12.43
C VAL A 141 -4.87 -6.03 11.48
N TYR A 142 -4.36 -6.56 10.36
CA TYR A 142 -3.76 -5.79 9.26
C TYR A 142 -4.78 -5.62 8.15
N VAL A 143 -5.00 -4.37 7.75
CA VAL A 143 -6.00 -3.99 6.73
C VAL A 143 -5.48 -2.90 5.80
N THR A 144 -5.97 -2.90 4.55
CA THR A 144 -5.75 -1.88 3.52
C THR A 144 -7.10 -1.26 3.12
N PRO A 145 -7.73 -0.45 3.98
CA PRO A 145 -9.17 -0.15 3.90
C PRO A 145 -9.55 0.87 2.83
N HIS A 146 -8.60 1.65 2.28
CA HIS A 146 -8.84 2.62 1.21
C HIS A 146 -8.98 1.94 -0.15
N HIS A 147 -7.98 1.16 -0.52
CA HIS A 147 -7.95 0.32 -1.69
C HIS A 147 -7.33 -1.02 -1.26
N GLN A 148 -8.20 -1.98 -0.97
CA GLN A 148 -7.76 -3.30 -0.51
C GLN A 148 -6.74 -3.91 -1.49
N TYR A 149 -5.61 -4.36 -0.97
CA TYR A 149 -4.62 -5.02 -1.80
C TYR A 149 -4.85 -6.55 -1.78
N PRO A 150 -5.07 -7.22 -2.92
CA PRO A 150 -4.91 -6.71 -4.29
C PRO A 150 -6.21 -6.26 -4.98
N THR A 151 -7.39 -6.44 -4.36
CA THR A 151 -8.71 -6.39 -5.02
C THR A 151 -9.19 -4.98 -5.37
N THR A 152 -8.54 -3.94 -4.84
CA THR A 152 -8.90 -2.52 -4.98
C THR A 152 -10.23 -2.10 -4.34
N VAL A 153 -10.91 -3.00 -3.65
CA VAL A 153 -12.17 -2.73 -2.95
C VAL A 153 -11.95 -1.74 -1.81
N ALA A 154 -12.82 -0.75 -1.70
CA ALA A 154 -12.86 0.13 -0.54
C ALA A 154 -13.69 -0.50 0.58
N MET A 155 -13.18 -0.50 1.81
CA MET A 155 -13.93 -1.01 2.97
C MET A 155 -15.13 -0.11 3.25
N SER A 156 -16.33 -0.69 3.30
CA SER A 156 -17.58 0.04 3.54
C SER A 156 -17.61 0.69 4.93
N ALA A 157 -18.41 1.73 5.08
CA ALA A 157 -18.57 2.43 6.37
C ALA A 157 -19.08 1.48 7.48
N GLU A 158 -19.97 0.56 7.14
CA GLU A 158 -20.49 -0.42 8.08
C GLU A 158 -19.39 -1.37 8.56
N ARG A 159 -18.55 -1.89 7.64
CA ARG A 159 -17.40 -2.75 7.95
C ARG A 159 -16.37 -2.02 8.81
N ARG A 160 -16.11 -0.74 8.52
CA ARG A 160 -15.21 0.11 9.33
C ARG A 160 -15.72 0.26 10.76
N MET A 161 -17.01 0.53 10.95
CA MET A 161 -17.62 0.63 12.27
C MET A 161 -17.61 -0.71 13.02
N HIS A 162 -17.89 -1.81 12.33
CA HIS A 162 -17.87 -3.13 12.93
C HIS A 162 -16.45 -3.55 13.33
N LEU A 163 -15.47 -3.35 12.47
CA LEU A 163 -14.05 -3.58 12.75
C LEU A 163 -13.60 -2.85 14.02
N ARG A 164 -13.97 -1.58 14.15
CA ARG A 164 -13.67 -0.79 15.35
C ARG A 164 -14.22 -1.44 16.61
N ARG A 165 -15.52 -1.78 16.63
CA ARG A 165 -16.16 -2.42 17.80
C ARG A 165 -15.49 -3.72 18.21
N ILE A 166 -15.10 -4.55 17.22
CA ILE A 166 -14.37 -5.80 17.48
C ILE A 166 -13.01 -5.48 18.14
N CYS A 167 -12.26 -4.54 17.57
CA CYS A 167 -10.94 -4.19 18.06
C CYS A 167 -10.97 -3.58 19.48
N GLU A 168 -11.96 -2.76 19.78
CA GLU A 168 -12.20 -2.24 21.13
C GLU A 168 -12.54 -3.38 22.12
N SER A 169 -13.51 -4.23 21.79
CA SER A 169 -13.99 -5.31 22.65
C SER A 169 -12.92 -6.36 22.95
N HIS A 170 -12.08 -6.67 21.96
CA HIS A 170 -11.03 -7.67 22.07
C HIS A 170 -9.62 -7.09 22.31
N ARG A 171 -9.52 -5.76 22.43
CA ARG A 171 -8.25 -5.03 22.69
C ARG A 171 -7.20 -5.29 21.60
N LEU A 172 -7.62 -5.37 20.31
CA LEU A 172 -6.75 -5.58 19.17
C LEU A 172 -6.17 -4.26 18.66
N TYR A 173 -4.93 -4.31 18.17
CA TYR A 173 -4.40 -3.23 17.35
C TYR A 173 -4.98 -3.31 15.93
N ILE A 174 -5.29 -2.15 15.34
CA ILE A 174 -5.56 -2.02 13.90
C ILE A 174 -4.27 -1.52 13.25
N VAL A 175 -3.70 -2.32 12.35
CA VAL A 175 -2.58 -1.92 11.51
C VAL A 175 -3.16 -1.53 10.16
N GLU A 176 -3.37 -0.23 9.98
CA GLU A 176 -3.92 0.36 8.76
C GLU A 176 -2.80 0.75 7.82
N ASP A 177 -2.68 0.06 6.68
CA ASP A 177 -1.68 0.37 5.64
C ASP A 177 -2.36 1.15 4.51
N ASP A 178 -2.02 2.43 4.43
CA ASP A 178 -2.58 3.41 3.49
C ASP A 178 -1.50 3.83 2.49
N TYR A 179 -1.37 3.06 1.44
CA TYR A 179 -0.26 3.16 0.50
C TYR A 179 -0.50 4.10 -0.70
N ASP A 180 -1.76 4.50 -0.98
CA ASP A 180 -2.11 5.26 -2.18
C ASP A 180 -3.23 6.32 -1.98
N TYR A 181 -3.38 6.85 -0.79
CA TYR A 181 -4.40 7.83 -0.38
C TYR A 181 -4.55 9.01 -1.35
N GLU A 182 -3.47 9.55 -1.86
CA GLU A 182 -3.47 10.73 -2.73
C GLU A 182 -4.11 10.48 -4.10
N TYR A 183 -4.28 9.22 -4.48
CA TYR A 183 -4.77 8.82 -5.80
C TYR A 183 -6.25 8.44 -5.79
N HIS A 184 -7.06 9.29 -5.16
CA HIS A 184 -8.51 9.21 -5.19
C HIS A 184 -9.05 10.02 -6.37
N PHE A 185 -9.84 9.39 -7.26
CA PHE A 185 -10.27 9.99 -8.53
C PHE A 185 -11.69 10.53 -8.49
N GLU A 186 -12.56 9.97 -7.64
CA GLU A 186 -14.00 10.22 -7.65
C GLU A 186 -14.52 10.53 -6.24
N GLY A 187 -15.32 11.60 -6.12
CA GLY A 187 -15.92 12.01 -4.85
C GLY A 187 -14.91 12.55 -3.84
N ALA A 188 -15.29 12.53 -2.57
CA ALA A 188 -14.39 12.84 -1.46
C ALA A 188 -13.65 11.58 -0.98
N PRO A 189 -12.35 11.66 -0.66
CA PRO A 189 -11.63 10.52 -0.11
C PRO A 189 -12.23 10.08 1.23
N LEU A 190 -12.30 8.78 1.45
CA LEU A 190 -12.68 8.24 2.76
C LEU A 190 -11.58 8.57 3.77
N LEU A 191 -11.96 9.07 4.93
CA LEU A 191 -10.99 9.30 6.00
C LEU A 191 -10.39 7.96 6.48
N PRO A 192 -9.10 7.94 6.88
CA PRO A 192 -8.50 6.79 7.53
C PRO A 192 -9.29 6.32 8.76
N LEU A 193 -9.20 5.04 9.10
CA LEU A 193 -9.72 4.52 10.37
C LEU A 193 -9.12 5.26 11.56
N SER A 194 -7.84 5.60 11.44
CA SER A 194 -7.04 6.33 12.41
C SER A 194 -7.48 7.80 12.62
N ALA A 195 -8.29 8.36 11.73
CA ALA A 195 -8.81 9.73 11.86
C ALA A 195 -9.87 9.88 12.97
N THR A 196 -10.35 8.78 13.53
CA THR A 196 -11.34 8.79 14.61
C THR A 196 -10.67 8.76 15.98
N LYS A 197 -10.92 9.77 16.79
CA LYS A 197 -10.27 10.00 18.09
C LYS A 197 -10.37 8.82 19.09
N ASP A 198 -11.47 8.06 19.05
CA ASP A 198 -11.72 6.98 20.02
C ASP A 198 -10.79 5.75 19.82
N LEU A 199 -10.16 5.61 18.66
CA LEU A 199 -9.23 4.51 18.35
C LEU A 199 -7.75 4.88 18.45
N SER A 200 -7.41 6.11 18.78
CA SER A 200 -6.05 6.64 18.70
C SER A 200 -5.01 5.78 19.44
N SER A 201 -5.37 5.17 20.58
CA SER A 201 -4.43 4.35 21.37
C SER A 201 -4.13 2.97 20.81
N ARG A 202 -4.95 2.45 19.86
CA ARG A 202 -4.78 1.10 19.27
C ARG A 202 -4.75 1.08 17.76
N CYS A 203 -4.74 2.24 17.13
CA CYS A 203 -4.57 2.34 15.70
C CYS A 203 -3.10 2.64 15.37
N VAL A 204 -2.54 1.86 14.46
CA VAL A 204 -1.19 2.02 13.93
C VAL A 204 -1.36 2.30 12.44
N TYR A 205 -1.27 3.58 12.10
CA TYR A 205 -1.40 4.04 10.73
C TYR A 205 -0.04 4.00 10.04
N ILE A 206 0.05 3.28 8.94
CA ILE A 206 1.25 3.14 8.12
C ILE A 206 1.00 3.80 6.78
N ALA A 207 1.92 4.65 6.34
CA ALA A 207 1.86 5.21 5.00
C ALA A 207 3.25 5.29 4.35
N SER A 208 3.24 5.41 3.01
CA SER A 208 4.45 5.39 2.20
C SER A 208 4.56 6.65 1.35
N LEU A 209 5.66 7.36 1.46
CA LEU A 209 6.03 8.41 0.52
C LEU A 209 6.63 7.85 -0.79
N SER A 210 6.96 6.55 -0.82
CA SER A 210 7.47 5.88 -2.02
C SER A 210 6.47 5.89 -3.18
N LYS A 211 5.18 5.79 -2.89
CA LYS A 211 4.14 5.87 -3.94
C LYS A 211 3.84 7.32 -4.31
N LEU A 212 4.03 8.24 -3.38
CA LEU A 212 3.73 9.65 -3.55
C LEU A 212 4.85 10.41 -4.27
N ILE A 213 6.12 10.11 -4.02
CA ILE A 213 7.27 10.82 -4.58
C ILE A 213 8.04 9.92 -5.55
N ALA A 214 8.71 8.88 -5.04
CA ALA A 214 9.40 7.87 -5.84
C ALA A 214 9.68 6.62 -5.01
N PRO A 215 9.50 5.41 -5.56
CA PRO A 215 9.76 4.15 -4.85
C PRO A 215 11.19 3.97 -4.36
N ALA A 216 12.16 4.52 -5.08
CA ALA A 216 13.59 4.44 -4.77
C ALA A 216 13.98 5.14 -3.47
N LEU A 217 13.20 6.12 -3.01
CA LEU A 217 13.51 6.87 -1.77
C LEU A 217 13.38 6.03 -0.51
N ARG A 218 12.59 4.97 -0.57
CA ARG A 218 12.38 4.06 0.57
C ARG A 218 12.04 4.82 1.86
N LEU A 219 11.13 5.78 1.78
CA LEU A 219 10.66 6.58 2.91
C LEU A 219 9.18 6.33 3.16
N GLY A 220 8.85 6.08 4.41
CA GLY A 220 7.49 5.90 4.93
C GLY A 220 7.43 6.35 6.37
N TYR A 221 6.28 6.19 6.99
CA TYR A 221 6.08 6.56 8.39
C TYR A 221 4.99 5.73 9.04
N ILE A 222 5.07 5.66 10.37
CA ILE A 222 4.04 5.14 11.26
C ILE A 222 3.51 6.32 12.08
N ILE A 223 2.20 6.37 12.26
CA ILE A 223 1.55 7.23 13.26
C ILE A 223 0.85 6.31 14.26
N ALA A 224 1.16 6.47 15.54
CA ALA A 224 0.61 5.66 16.59
C ALA A 224 0.67 6.40 17.94
N ASP A 225 -0.04 5.87 18.95
CA ASP A 225 0.05 6.37 20.32
C ASP A 225 1.50 6.41 20.82
N ARG A 226 1.83 7.39 21.66
CA ARG A 226 3.18 7.60 22.21
C ARG A 226 3.77 6.35 22.87
N SER A 227 2.95 5.53 23.51
CA SER A 227 3.40 4.27 24.14
C SER A 227 3.85 3.25 23.10
N VAL A 228 3.17 3.18 21.96
CA VAL A 228 3.56 2.36 20.80
C VAL A 228 4.84 2.92 20.17
N VAL A 229 4.89 4.24 19.94
CA VAL A 229 6.07 4.93 19.41
C VAL A 229 7.31 4.67 20.24
N ALA A 230 7.19 4.71 21.57
CA ALA A 230 8.33 4.41 22.48
C ALA A 230 8.90 3.00 22.24
N ARG A 231 8.04 2.00 22.04
CA ARG A 231 8.46 0.61 21.73
C ARG A 231 9.09 0.53 20.33
N LEU A 232 8.48 1.17 19.33
CA LEU A 232 9.02 1.22 17.96
C LEU A 232 10.42 1.84 17.94
N ARG A 233 10.63 2.96 18.65
CA ARG A 233 11.93 3.64 18.76
C ARG A 233 13.00 2.73 19.37
N SER A 234 12.69 2.05 20.48
CA SER A 234 13.63 1.14 21.15
C SER A 234 14.09 0.01 20.24
N VAL A 235 13.17 -0.58 19.46
CA VAL A 235 13.52 -1.63 18.51
C VAL A 235 14.31 -1.06 17.32
N ARG A 236 13.90 0.10 16.81
CA ARG A 236 14.59 0.73 15.68
C ARG A 236 16.03 1.12 16.01
N GLU A 237 16.28 1.61 17.23
CA GLU A 237 17.63 1.93 17.69
C GLU A 237 18.59 0.74 17.59
N LEU A 238 18.06 -0.48 17.79
CA LEU A 238 18.83 -1.73 17.67
C LEU A 238 18.97 -2.21 16.20
N LEU A 239 17.97 -1.92 15.34
CA LEU A 239 17.93 -2.43 13.97
C LEU A 239 18.81 -1.61 13.01
N ASP A 240 18.59 -0.31 12.95
CA ASP A 240 19.25 0.60 12.00
C ASP A 240 19.59 1.96 12.57
N ARG A 241 19.37 2.15 13.86
CA ARG A 241 19.62 3.34 14.67
C ARG A 241 18.81 4.57 14.24
N GLN A 242 18.81 4.92 12.95
CA GLN A 242 18.10 6.07 12.37
C GLN A 242 17.91 5.90 10.86
N GLY A 243 17.17 6.83 10.24
CA GLY A 243 17.01 6.93 8.79
C GLY A 243 18.11 7.76 8.11
N ASP A 244 17.86 8.11 6.85
CA ASP A 244 18.68 9.04 6.06
C ASP A 244 18.25 10.48 6.38
N VAL A 245 18.96 11.13 7.30
CA VAL A 245 18.64 12.47 7.79
C VAL A 245 18.67 13.52 6.67
N VAL A 246 19.54 13.34 5.67
CA VAL A 246 19.63 14.27 4.52
C VAL A 246 18.39 14.17 3.66
N LEU A 247 17.96 12.95 3.35
CA LEU A 247 16.74 12.70 2.60
C LEU A 247 15.50 13.14 3.39
N GLU A 248 15.43 12.78 4.66
CA GLU A 248 14.32 13.14 5.54
C GLU A 248 14.14 14.67 5.60
N ARG A 249 15.24 15.42 5.78
CA ARG A 249 15.23 16.88 5.79
C ARG A 249 14.84 17.48 4.43
N ALA A 250 15.31 16.90 3.34
CA ALA A 250 14.95 17.34 1.99
C ALA A 250 13.45 17.12 1.70
N VAL A 251 12.88 16.01 2.17
CA VAL A 251 11.45 15.74 1.99
C VAL A 251 10.60 16.67 2.85
N ALA A 252 11.05 17.03 4.06
CA ALA A 252 10.36 18.04 4.86
C ALA A 252 10.22 19.34 4.08
N GLU A 253 11.30 19.83 3.49
CA GLU A 253 11.31 21.04 2.68
C GLU A 253 10.35 20.94 1.47
N LEU A 254 10.32 19.79 0.76
CA LEU A 254 9.41 19.59 -0.36
C LEU A 254 7.92 19.63 0.05
N ILE A 255 7.60 19.17 1.25
CA ILE A 255 6.23 19.24 1.78
C ILE A 255 5.88 20.69 2.15
N GLU A 256 6.77 21.41 2.86
CA GLU A 256 6.59 22.81 3.25
C GLU A 256 6.44 23.73 2.04
N ASP A 257 7.25 23.54 1.00
CA ASP A 257 7.19 24.29 -0.25
C ASP A 257 5.96 23.94 -1.11
N GLY A 258 5.16 22.93 -0.71
CA GLY A 258 4.00 22.43 -1.43
C GLY A 258 4.31 21.67 -2.73
N GLU A 259 5.58 21.29 -2.95
CA GLU A 259 5.99 20.52 -4.13
C GLU A 259 5.37 19.11 -4.14
N VAL A 260 5.31 18.45 -2.99
CA VAL A 260 4.68 17.14 -2.85
C VAL A 260 3.20 17.22 -3.22
N GLN A 261 2.49 18.24 -2.76
CA GLN A 261 1.07 18.43 -3.04
C GLN A 261 0.81 18.77 -4.53
N ARG A 262 1.69 19.59 -5.14
CA ARG A 262 1.62 19.89 -6.58
C ARG A 262 1.87 18.63 -7.42
N HIS A 263 2.87 17.84 -7.05
CA HIS A 263 3.16 16.57 -7.69
C HIS A 263 1.99 15.60 -7.59
N ALA A 264 1.43 15.40 -6.39
CA ALA A 264 0.28 14.53 -6.14
C ALA A 264 -0.93 14.89 -7.01
N ARG A 265 -1.26 16.19 -7.13
CA ARG A 265 -2.37 16.65 -7.99
C ARG A 265 -2.14 16.33 -9.46
N ARG A 266 -0.92 16.57 -9.99
CA ARG A 266 -0.57 16.25 -11.39
C ARG A 266 -0.59 14.74 -11.64
N ALA A 267 0.02 13.96 -10.74
CA ALA A 267 0.04 12.51 -10.84
C ALA A 267 -1.37 11.92 -10.79
N ARG A 268 -2.24 12.41 -9.90
CA ARG A 268 -3.64 11.97 -9.78
C ARG A 268 -4.42 12.17 -11.07
N GLN A 269 -4.30 13.34 -11.71
CA GLN A 269 -4.95 13.59 -12.98
C GLN A 269 -4.44 12.64 -14.06
N LEU A 270 -3.14 12.50 -14.20
CA LEU A 270 -2.51 11.60 -15.18
C LEU A 270 -2.90 10.13 -14.96
N TYR A 271 -2.93 9.68 -13.69
CA TYR A 271 -3.28 8.30 -13.39
C TYR A 271 -4.78 8.03 -13.62
N ARG A 272 -5.64 9.03 -13.39
CA ARG A 272 -7.05 8.93 -13.77
C ARG A 272 -7.21 8.76 -15.28
N GLU A 273 -6.54 9.56 -16.10
CA GLU A 273 -6.55 9.46 -17.56
C GLU A 273 -6.07 8.07 -18.03
N ARG A 274 -5.01 7.54 -17.42
CA ARG A 274 -4.49 6.20 -17.72
C ARG A 274 -5.45 5.08 -17.32
N ARG A 275 -6.10 5.20 -16.15
CA ARG A 275 -7.14 4.26 -15.74
C ARG A 275 -8.28 4.23 -16.75
N ASP A 276 -8.80 5.40 -17.10
CA ASP A 276 -9.95 5.53 -17.99
C ASP A 276 -9.61 4.99 -19.38
N HIS A 277 -8.43 5.29 -19.90
CA HIS A 277 -7.93 4.74 -21.14
C HIS A 277 -7.82 3.21 -21.09
N LEU A 278 -7.25 2.64 -20.03
CA LEU A 278 -7.15 1.19 -19.89
C LEU A 278 -8.54 0.53 -19.85
N LEU A 279 -9.50 1.10 -19.11
CA LEU A 279 -10.87 0.58 -19.06
C LEU A 279 -11.54 0.61 -20.44
N GLU A 280 -11.33 1.66 -21.22
CA GLU A 280 -11.80 1.76 -22.60
C GLU A 280 -11.16 0.68 -23.49
N GLN A 281 -9.84 0.49 -23.40
CA GLN A 281 -9.13 -0.56 -24.14
C GLN A 281 -9.66 -1.96 -23.81
N LEU A 282 -9.95 -2.24 -22.54
CA LEU A 282 -10.51 -3.53 -22.11
C LEU A 282 -11.94 -3.74 -22.63
N ALA A 283 -12.78 -2.69 -22.61
CA ALA A 283 -14.17 -2.75 -23.01
C ALA A 283 -14.36 -2.82 -24.54
N SER A 284 -13.53 -2.11 -25.29
CA SER A 284 -13.63 -2.00 -26.77
C SER A 284 -13.09 -3.22 -27.51
N ARG A 285 -12.38 -4.14 -26.83
CA ARG A 285 -11.77 -5.33 -27.43
C ARG A 285 -12.53 -6.61 -27.04
N PRO A 286 -13.32 -7.23 -27.95
CA PRO A 286 -14.17 -8.36 -27.58
C PRO A 286 -13.44 -9.52 -26.89
N PRO A 287 -12.21 -9.94 -27.27
CA PRO A 287 -11.50 -11.00 -26.56
C PRO A 287 -11.13 -10.65 -25.12
N LEU A 288 -10.74 -9.40 -24.85
CA LEU A 288 -10.42 -8.92 -23.52
C LEU A 288 -11.70 -8.80 -22.66
N CYS A 289 -12.75 -8.18 -23.22
CA CYS A 289 -14.04 -8.03 -22.57
C CYS A 289 -14.67 -9.38 -22.17
N ALA A 290 -14.54 -10.40 -23.01
CA ALA A 290 -15.04 -11.75 -22.72
C ALA A 290 -14.24 -12.47 -21.64
N ALA A 291 -12.91 -12.31 -21.63
CA ALA A 291 -12.01 -13.05 -20.75
C ALA A 291 -11.73 -12.34 -19.41
N LEU A 292 -11.90 -11.02 -19.33
CA LEU A 292 -11.56 -10.21 -18.17
C LEU A 292 -12.79 -9.52 -17.59
N ALA A 293 -12.89 -9.53 -16.28
CA ALA A 293 -13.91 -8.78 -15.55
C ALA A 293 -13.23 -7.86 -14.52
N CYS A 294 -13.70 -6.62 -14.45
CA CYS A 294 -13.19 -5.61 -13.54
C CYS A 294 -14.34 -4.80 -12.95
N ASP A 295 -14.24 -4.49 -11.68
CA ASP A 295 -15.02 -3.43 -11.05
C ASP A 295 -14.08 -2.21 -10.98
N PRO A 296 -14.37 -1.13 -11.74
CA PRO A 296 -13.47 0.03 -11.80
C PRO A 296 -13.30 0.65 -10.42
N PRO A 297 -12.05 0.77 -9.91
CA PRO A 297 -11.84 1.41 -8.61
C PRO A 297 -12.00 2.94 -8.71
N GLY A 298 -12.51 3.56 -7.65
CA GLY A 298 -12.62 5.02 -7.52
C GLY A 298 -11.26 5.72 -7.34
N GLY A 299 -10.16 4.98 -7.35
CA GLY A 299 -8.80 5.49 -7.15
C GLY A 299 -7.73 4.41 -7.27
N GLY A 300 -6.53 4.72 -6.75
CA GLY A 300 -5.40 3.80 -6.72
C GLY A 300 -4.54 3.80 -7.97
N LEU A 301 -3.69 2.78 -8.10
CA LEU A 301 -2.64 2.70 -9.12
C LEU A 301 -2.79 1.47 -10.04
N ALA A 302 -3.82 0.64 -9.80
CA ALA A 302 -4.01 -0.62 -10.50
C ALA A 302 -5.48 -1.02 -10.59
N LEU A 303 -5.80 -1.88 -11.56
CA LEU A 303 -7.06 -2.62 -11.66
C LEU A 303 -6.88 -4.02 -11.09
N TRP A 304 -7.95 -4.60 -10.56
CA TRP A 304 -8.04 -6.02 -10.24
C TRP A 304 -8.84 -6.73 -11.32
N LEU A 305 -8.16 -7.51 -12.17
CA LEU A 305 -8.75 -8.19 -13.31
C LEU A 305 -9.01 -9.66 -12.96
N ARG A 306 -10.28 -10.06 -12.93
CA ARG A 306 -10.70 -11.46 -12.77
C ARG A 306 -10.74 -12.15 -14.12
N LEU A 307 -10.20 -13.36 -14.19
CA LEU A 307 -10.06 -14.16 -15.40
C LEU A 307 -11.25 -15.10 -15.57
N ARG A 308 -11.69 -15.27 -16.81
CA ARG A 308 -12.69 -16.25 -17.22
C ARG A 308 -12.07 -17.20 -18.26
N GLY A 309 -12.20 -18.50 -18.01
CA GLY A 309 -11.79 -19.54 -18.98
C GLY A 309 -10.28 -19.78 -19.09
N VAL A 310 -9.44 -19.08 -18.29
CA VAL A 310 -7.98 -19.28 -18.24
C VAL A 310 -7.50 -19.06 -16.81
N THR A 311 -6.48 -19.81 -16.38
CA THR A 311 -5.84 -19.58 -15.08
C THR A 311 -4.86 -18.42 -15.14
N SER A 312 -4.56 -17.80 -14.00
CA SER A 312 -3.57 -16.72 -13.93
C SER A 312 -2.17 -17.19 -14.30
N GLU A 313 -1.80 -18.41 -13.93
CA GLU A 313 -0.53 -19.05 -14.23
C GLU A 313 -0.36 -19.29 -15.75
N GLU A 314 -1.41 -19.76 -16.40
CA GLU A 314 -1.41 -19.96 -17.84
C GLU A 314 -1.31 -18.64 -18.60
N LEU A 315 -2.05 -17.61 -18.17
CA LEU A 315 -1.94 -16.27 -18.74
C LEU A 315 -0.51 -15.71 -18.59
N VAL A 316 0.07 -15.83 -17.39
CA VAL A 316 1.46 -15.39 -17.11
C VAL A 316 2.45 -16.10 -18.03
N ARG A 317 2.31 -17.41 -18.22
CA ARG A 317 3.18 -18.18 -19.11
C ARG A 317 3.08 -17.71 -20.57
N ARG A 318 1.85 -17.49 -21.10
CA ARG A 318 1.61 -16.99 -22.46
C ARG A 318 2.10 -15.55 -22.64
N ALA A 319 1.93 -14.72 -21.63
CA ALA A 319 2.40 -13.33 -21.63
C ALA A 319 3.93 -13.27 -21.63
N HIS A 320 4.60 -14.09 -20.80
CA HIS A 320 6.06 -14.17 -20.75
C HIS A 320 6.67 -14.57 -22.08
N ALA A 321 6.04 -15.51 -22.82
CA ALA A 321 6.46 -15.91 -24.16
C ALA A 321 6.33 -14.79 -25.20
N ARG A 322 5.71 -13.66 -24.85
CA ARG A 322 5.51 -12.44 -25.67
C ARG A 322 6.14 -11.19 -25.05
N ASP A 323 7.18 -11.39 -24.23
CA ASP A 323 7.90 -10.31 -23.57
C ASP A 323 7.04 -9.43 -22.63
N LEU A 324 5.95 -9.98 -22.06
CA LEU A 324 5.10 -9.32 -21.08
C LEU A 324 5.15 -10.07 -19.74
N THR A 325 5.58 -9.39 -18.68
CA THR A 325 5.62 -9.94 -17.32
C THR A 325 4.37 -9.51 -16.54
N LEU A 326 3.68 -10.48 -15.94
CA LEU A 326 2.51 -10.30 -15.08
C LEU A 326 2.75 -11.02 -13.76
N THR A 327 2.11 -10.55 -12.69
CA THR A 327 2.07 -11.26 -11.41
C THR A 327 0.82 -12.14 -11.35
N PRO A 328 0.93 -13.46 -11.13
CA PRO A 328 -0.23 -14.33 -11.05
C PRO A 328 -1.04 -14.10 -9.77
N GLY A 329 -2.32 -14.41 -9.80
CA GLY A 329 -3.21 -14.29 -8.63
C GLY A 329 -2.77 -15.13 -7.43
N SER A 330 -2.09 -16.25 -7.67
CA SER A 330 -1.49 -17.08 -6.60
C SER A 330 -0.47 -16.33 -5.73
N ALA A 331 0.12 -15.24 -6.19
CA ALA A 331 1.01 -14.40 -5.37
C ALA A 331 0.29 -13.66 -4.23
N HIS A 332 -1.04 -13.58 -4.28
CA HIS A 332 -1.88 -12.84 -3.34
C HIS A 332 -2.69 -13.73 -2.39
N VAL A 333 -2.51 -15.03 -2.45
CA VAL A 333 -3.18 -16.01 -1.58
C VAL A 333 -2.15 -16.80 -0.79
N ALA A 334 -2.56 -17.36 0.33
CA ALA A 334 -1.69 -18.19 1.17
C ALA A 334 -1.42 -19.53 0.51
N ASP A 335 -2.45 -20.11 -0.08
CA ASP A 335 -2.42 -21.43 -0.73
C ASP A 335 -3.31 -21.42 -1.98
N GLY A 336 -2.98 -22.27 -2.95
CA GLY A 336 -3.78 -22.46 -4.16
C GLY A 336 -3.55 -21.41 -5.25
N SER A 337 -4.53 -21.28 -6.15
CA SER A 337 -4.50 -20.30 -7.23
C SER A 337 -5.74 -19.40 -7.18
N LEU A 338 -5.62 -18.22 -7.75
CA LEU A 338 -6.71 -17.26 -7.88
C LEU A 338 -6.79 -16.83 -9.35
N PRO A 339 -7.93 -17.05 -10.04
CA PRO A 339 -8.06 -16.69 -11.45
C PRO A 339 -8.23 -15.17 -11.61
N ALA A 340 -7.18 -14.44 -11.26
CA ALA A 340 -7.12 -12.99 -11.31
C ALA A 340 -5.67 -12.52 -11.37
N PHE A 341 -5.46 -11.26 -11.70
CA PHE A 341 -4.17 -10.58 -11.57
C PHE A 341 -4.36 -9.09 -11.37
N ARG A 342 -3.35 -8.45 -10.78
CA ARG A 342 -3.34 -7.00 -10.57
C ARG A 342 -2.64 -6.33 -11.76
N PHE A 343 -3.31 -5.36 -12.38
CA PHE A 343 -2.79 -4.62 -13.53
C PHE A 343 -2.50 -3.18 -13.12
N GLY A 344 -1.23 -2.86 -12.86
CA GLY A 344 -0.79 -1.50 -12.56
C GLY A 344 -0.78 -0.63 -13.81
N PHE A 345 -1.65 0.37 -13.86
CA PHE A 345 -1.75 1.30 -14.98
C PHE A 345 -0.88 2.55 -14.81
N ALA A 346 -0.57 2.91 -13.55
CA ALA A 346 0.03 4.20 -13.24
C ALA A 346 1.44 4.39 -13.84
N ALA A 347 2.22 3.31 -13.99
CA ALA A 347 3.58 3.36 -14.50
C ALA A 347 3.69 3.45 -16.03
N HIS A 348 2.58 3.28 -16.76
CA HIS A 348 2.57 3.17 -18.23
C HIS A 348 1.90 4.37 -18.90
N THR A 349 2.40 4.78 -20.07
CA THR A 349 1.69 5.77 -20.91
C THR A 349 0.45 5.13 -21.56
N THR A 350 -0.40 5.94 -22.15
CA THR A 350 -1.58 5.45 -22.90
C THR A 350 -1.20 4.56 -24.07
N GLU A 351 -0.10 4.88 -24.76
CA GLU A 351 0.45 4.07 -25.86
C GLU A 351 1.00 2.73 -25.35
N GLU A 352 1.73 2.76 -24.22
CA GLU A 352 2.23 1.54 -23.56
C GLU A 352 1.06 0.66 -23.10
N LEU A 353 0.01 1.25 -22.52
CA LEU A 353 -1.21 0.52 -22.11
C LEU A 353 -1.92 -0.14 -23.30
N SER A 354 -2.03 0.58 -24.44
CA SER A 354 -2.59 0.01 -25.66
C SER A 354 -1.78 -1.18 -26.16
N ALA A 355 -0.45 -1.06 -26.22
CA ALA A 355 0.45 -2.15 -26.63
C ALA A 355 0.39 -3.38 -25.70
N ILE A 356 0.25 -3.13 -24.37
CA ILE A 356 0.04 -4.19 -23.38
C ILE A 356 -1.29 -4.91 -23.66
N CYS A 357 -2.36 -4.15 -23.94
CA CYS A 357 -3.66 -4.73 -24.29
C CYS A 357 -3.62 -5.55 -25.58
N ASP A 358 -2.86 -5.12 -26.62
CA ASP A 358 -2.62 -5.91 -27.85
C ASP A 358 -1.97 -7.26 -27.52
N THR A 359 -0.96 -7.23 -26.65
CA THR A 359 -0.26 -8.45 -26.21
C THR A 359 -1.17 -9.37 -25.40
N LEU A 360 -1.96 -8.81 -24.46
CA LEU A 360 -2.92 -9.59 -23.68
C LEU A 360 -4.00 -10.22 -24.55
N GLU A 361 -4.51 -9.49 -25.54
CA GLU A 361 -5.47 -10.03 -26.50
C GLU A 361 -4.89 -11.23 -27.26
N ALA A 362 -3.63 -11.14 -27.70
CA ALA A 362 -2.94 -12.25 -28.34
C ALA A 362 -2.74 -13.45 -27.40
N CYS A 363 -2.57 -13.23 -26.09
CA CYS A 363 -2.46 -14.29 -25.09
C CYS A 363 -3.78 -15.01 -24.81
N LEU A 364 -4.91 -14.32 -24.97
CA LEU A 364 -6.25 -14.82 -24.64
C LEU A 364 -6.95 -15.48 -25.85
N LYS A 365 -6.46 -15.24 -27.08
CA LYS A 365 -6.95 -15.96 -28.26
C LYS A 365 -6.63 -17.46 -28.12
N PRO A 366 -7.58 -18.36 -28.41
CA PRO A 366 -7.29 -19.79 -28.43
C PRO A 366 -6.14 -20.07 -29.40
N ASP A 367 -5.19 -20.92 -29.03
CA ASP A 367 -4.14 -21.37 -29.93
C ASP A 367 -4.79 -21.97 -31.17
N ALA A 368 -4.55 -21.36 -32.32
CA ALA A 368 -5.11 -21.81 -33.60
C ALA A 368 -4.67 -23.25 -34.01
N GLY A 369 -3.90 -23.93 -33.17
CA GLY A 369 -3.35 -25.27 -33.35
C GLY A 369 -3.90 -26.37 -32.44
N ALA A 370 -4.71 -26.07 -31.44
CA ALA A 370 -5.32 -27.11 -30.58
C ALA A 370 -6.60 -27.67 -31.24
N LYS A 371 -6.47 -28.30 -32.40
CA LYS A 371 -7.50 -29.23 -32.86
C LYS A 371 -7.65 -30.33 -31.83
N ARG A 372 -8.87 -30.45 -31.30
CA ARG A 372 -9.30 -31.57 -30.43
C ARG A 372 -8.68 -32.88 -30.97
N ARG A 373 -7.79 -33.49 -30.20
CA ARG A 373 -7.50 -34.91 -30.30
C ARG A 373 -8.41 -35.66 -29.33
#